data_11d0513def29db7ae0144a404ff27312
#
_entry.id   11d0513def29db7ae0144a404ff27312
#
_cell.length_a   1.000
_cell.length_b   1.000
_cell.length_c   1.000
_cell.angle_alpha   90.00
_cell.angle_beta   90.00
_cell.angle_gamma   90.00
#
_symmetry.space_group_name_H-M   'P 1'
#
loop_
_entity.id
_entity.type
_entity.pdbx_description
1 polymer ?
#
loop_
_entity_poly.entity_id
_entity_poly.type
_entity_poly.pdbx_seq_one_letter_code
_entity_poly.pdbx_strand_id
1 'polypeptide(L)'
;MEIDSTPVDILVVFDDGVVGRVELTGMVDLATRTVTAGVLRPATKSVDAALLLARTVTPEPMRPGWVQALSMARSVLPHERLLRLDERLEHAAARPVIVPETIVYDKGGAFISANFRTACRMLGISLQPAHPRTGTDKPHIERTLESVGTLFAQYVSGYTGRSAEYRGRAVEKEPLWPVHELQEQLDEWLVASWQNRPHDGLRDPLTPGQAMTPNEKYAALVEAAGCVPVALSGDDYVELLPAVWRAINAYGVKINHRIYDDEALIPFRNQPSGVTGRKNRWEVHYDPYDVSRVWVRNHHDGGWITAFWRHLSSAAALRRHGLGSRPRNPGTPRPGPTH
;
A
#
# COMPACT_ATOMS: atom_id res chain seq x y z
N MET A 1 4.83 -14.36 -9.68
CA MET A 1 4.05 -13.74 -8.59
C MET A 1 2.59 -14.11 -8.67
N GLU A 2 1.86 -13.98 -7.56
CA GLU A 2 0.42 -14.18 -7.50
C GLU A 2 -0.27 -12.95 -6.92
N ILE A 3 -1.52 -12.68 -7.38
CA ILE A 3 -2.41 -11.66 -6.82
C ILE A 3 -3.63 -12.36 -6.22
N ASP A 4 -3.99 -11.99 -5.00
CA ASP A 4 -5.20 -12.48 -4.34
C ASP A 4 -5.71 -11.52 -3.25
N SER A 5 -6.87 -11.84 -2.68
CA SER A 5 -7.50 -11.09 -1.59
C SER A 5 -7.96 -12.02 -0.49
N THR A 6 -7.83 -11.58 0.75
CA THR A 6 -8.33 -12.30 1.91
C THR A 6 -9.07 -11.34 2.86
N PRO A 7 -10.19 -11.75 3.46
CA PRO A 7 -10.82 -10.99 4.53
C PRO A 7 -9.86 -10.84 5.71
N VAL A 8 -9.88 -9.66 6.34
CA VAL A 8 -9.16 -9.42 7.59
C VAL A 8 -10.17 -9.12 8.69
N ASP A 9 -10.01 -9.78 9.83
CA ASP A 9 -10.93 -9.68 10.96
C ASP A 9 -10.71 -8.39 11.77
N ILE A 10 -10.76 -7.23 11.09
CA ILE A 10 -10.63 -5.90 11.68
C ILE A 10 -11.81 -5.03 11.24
N LEU A 11 -12.36 -4.24 12.18
CA LEU A 11 -13.26 -3.14 11.90
C LEU A 11 -12.47 -1.83 11.78
N VAL A 12 -12.80 -1.05 10.77
CA VAL A 12 -12.19 0.26 10.51
C VAL A 12 -13.25 1.31 10.24
N VAL A 13 -12.84 2.58 10.32
CA VAL A 13 -13.64 3.72 9.84
C VAL A 13 -13.13 4.10 8.45
N PHE A 14 -14.03 4.09 7.46
CA PHE A 14 -13.71 4.57 6.11
C PHE A 14 -13.80 6.10 6.00
N ASP A 15 -13.31 6.64 4.88
CA ASP A 15 -13.27 8.10 4.63
C ASP A 15 -14.65 8.79 4.67
N ASP A 16 -15.72 8.04 4.44
CA ASP A 16 -17.13 8.49 4.54
C ASP A 16 -17.70 8.41 5.96
N GLY A 17 -16.90 7.98 6.92
CA GLY A 17 -17.30 7.79 8.32
C GLY A 17 -18.03 6.47 8.60
N VAL A 18 -18.21 5.62 7.59
CA VAL A 18 -18.87 4.32 7.76
C VAL A 18 -17.90 3.33 8.38
N VAL A 19 -18.38 2.56 9.37
CA VAL A 19 -17.63 1.46 9.98
C VAL A 19 -17.87 0.19 9.17
N GLY A 20 -16.79 -0.52 8.84
CA GLY A 20 -16.91 -1.76 8.09
C GLY A 20 -15.66 -2.64 8.16
N ARG A 21 -15.77 -3.83 7.57
CA ARG A 21 -14.67 -4.78 7.46
C ARG A 21 -13.79 -4.44 6.27
N VAL A 22 -12.53 -4.87 6.36
CA VAL A 22 -11.55 -4.74 5.28
C VAL A 22 -11.16 -6.09 4.72
N GLU A 23 -10.72 -6.07 3.48
CA GLU A 23 -9.97 -7.15 2.84
C GLU A 23 -8.54 -6.69 2.58
N LEU A 24 -7.58 -7.57 2.81
CA LEU A 24 -6.22 -7.42 2.35
C LEU A 24 -6.13 -7.97 0.93
N THR A 25 -5.80 -7.11 -0.03
CA THR A 25 -5.45 -7.53 -1.39
C THR A 25 -3.95 -7.34 -1.56
N GLY A 26 -3.26 -8.37 -2.03
CA GLY A 26 -1.81 -8.32 -2.13
C GLY A 26 -1.24 -8.98 -3.37
N MET A 27 0.02 -8.64 -3.64
CA MET A 27 0.87 -9.29 -4.63
C MET A 27 2.05 -9.92 -3.90
N VAL A 28 2.25 -11.21 -4.12
CA VAL A 28 3.24 -12.02 -3.39
C VAL A 28 4.19 -12.69 -4.37
N ASP A 29 5.49 -12.55 -4.12
CA ASP A 29 6.51 -13.32 -4.82
C ASP A 29 6.61 -14.72 -4.23
N LEU A 30 6.44 -15.74 -5.07
CA LEU A 30 6.42 -17.13 -4.63
C LEU A 30 7.79 -17.66 -4.20
N ALA A 31 8.86 -17.18 -4.82
CA ALA A 31 10.20 -17.65 -4.57
C ALA A 31 10.73 -17.20 -3.19
N THR A 32 10.40 -15.96 -2.80
CA THR A 32 10.89 -15.34 -1.57
C THR A 32 9.83 -15.18 -0.48
N ARG A 33 8.54 -15.38 -0.79
CA ARG A 33 7.41 -15.06 0.09
C ARG A 33 7.30 -13.56 0.43
N THR A 34 7.97 -12.72 -0.34
CA THR A 34 7.86 -11.27 -0.20
C THR A 34 6.47 -10.80 -0.58
N VAL A 35 5.80 -10.09 0.32
CA VAL A 35 4.60 -9.32 -0.02
C VAL A 35 5.06 -8.00 -0.64
N THR A 36 5.06 -7.94 -1.97
CA THR A 36 5.59 -6.81 -2.72
C THR A 36 4.67 -5.60 -2.72
N ALA A 37 3.36 -5.84 -2.64
CA ALA A 37 2.34 -4.83 -2.42
C ALA A 37 1.19 -5.43 -1.61
N GLY A 38 0.66 -4.66 -0.66
CA GLY A 38 -0.52 -5.04 0.12
C GLY A 38 -1.39 -3.81 0.38
N VAL A 39 -2.70 -3.91 0.16
CA VAL A 39 -3.63 -2.81 0.38
C VAL A 39 -4.88 -3.29 1.12
N LEU A 40 -5.32 -2.47 2.07
CA LEU A 40 -6.56 -2.68 2.81
C LEU A 40 -7.69 -1.93 2.12
N ARG A 41 -8.73 -2.63 1.74
CA ARG A 41 -9.88 -2.08 1.03
C ARG A 41 -11.20 -2.49 1.68
N PRO A 42 -12.29 -1.75 1.44
CA PRO A 42 -13.62 -2.24 1.78
C PRO A 42 -13.91 -3.57 1.03
N ALA A 43 -14.52 -4.53 1.73
CA ALA A 43 -14.87 -5.85 1.17
C ALA A 43 -15.77 -5.79 -0.08
N THR A 44 -16.44 -4.65 -0.32
CA THR A 44 -17.34 -4.44 -1.46
C THR A 44 -16.68 -3.81 -2.69
N LYS A 45 -15.40 -3.44 -2.61
CA LYS A 45 -14.68 -2.75 -3.70
C LYS A 45 -13.54 -3.63 -4.20
N SER A 46 -13.27 -3.59 -5.50
CA SER A 46 -12.10 -4.23 -6.10
C SER A 46 -10.92 -3.27 -6.18
N VAL A 47 -9.71 -3.80 -6.09
CA VAL A 47 -8.47 -3.06 -6.35
C VAL A 47 -8.10 -3.23 -7.81
N ASP A 48 -7.60 -2.18 -8.46
CA ASP A 48 -6.98 -2.32 -9.77
C ASP A 48 -5.59 -2.98 -9.62
N ALA A 49 -5.36 -4.06 -10.34
CA ALA A 49 -4.07 -4.73 -10.36
C ALA A 49 -2.93 -3.82 -10.86
N ALA A 50 -3.24 -2.78 -11.65
CA ALA A 50 -2.26 -1.78 -12.07
C ALA A 50 -1.67 -1.02 -10.88
N LEU A 51 -2.48 -0.69 -9.88
CA LEU A 51 -2.01 -0.06 -8.65
C LEU A 51 -1.08 -0.99 -7.86
N LEU A 52 -1.44 -2.27 -7.71
CA LEU A 52 -0.58 -3.24 -7.04
C LEU A 52 0.74 -3.42 -7.78
N LEU A 53 0.71 -3.48 -9.10
CA LEU A 53 1.91 -3.55 -9.93
C LEU A 53 2.77 -2.30 -9.75
N ALA A 54 2.18 -1.10 -9.81
CA ALA A 54 2.90 0.16 -9.59
C ALA A 54 3.63 0.15 -8.23
N ARG A 55 2.94 -0.27 -7.18
CA ARG A 55 3.53 -0.36 -5.83
C ARG A 55 4.59 -1.46 -5.71
N THR A 56 4.46 -2.54 -6.46
CA THR A 56 5.43 -3.64 -6.49
C THR A 56 6.75 -3.22 -7.13
N VAL A 57 6.68 -2.55 -8.27
CA VAL A 57 7.86 -2.21 -9.08
C VAL A 57 8.48 -0.86 -8.73
N THR A 58 7.78 -0.03 -7.94
CA THR A 58 8.26 1.30 -7.53
C THR A 58 8.18 1.44 -6.01
N PRO A 59 9.31 1.23 -5.30
CA PRO A 59 9.36 1.41 -3.85
C PRO A 59 9.07 2.86 -3.46
N GLU A 60 8.58 3.06 -2.24
CA GLU A 60 8.13 4.37 -1.76
C GLU A 60 9.13 5.51 -2.00
N PRO A 61 10.44 5.36 -1.74
CA PRO A 61 11.41 6.43 -1.95
C PRO A 61 11.54 6.89 -3.41
N MET A 62 11.18 6.03 -4.36
CA MET A 62 11.24 6.33 -5.79
C MET A 62 9.96 6.97 -6.34
N ARG A 63 8.87 7.01 -5.56
CA ARG A 63 7.61 7.60 -6.00
C ARG A 63 7.70 9.13 -6.04
N PRO A 64 7.23 9.79 -7.12
CA PRO A 64 7.32 11.25 -7.25
C PRO A 64 6.71 11.99 -6.07
N GLY A 65 7.41 13.01 -5.56
CA GLY A 65 6.97 13.82 -4.42
C GLY A 65 7.11 13.14 -3.04
N TRP A 66 7.71 11.95 -2.95
CA TRP A 66 7.84 11.23 -1.68
C TRP A 66 8.71 12.00 -0.66
N VAL A 67 9.85 12.54 -1.07
CA VAL A 67 10.76 13.32 -0.21
C VAL A 67 10.05 14.55 0.38
N GLN A 68 9.27 15.26 -0.44
CA GLN A 68 8.51 16.43 -0.01
C GLN A 68 7.38 16.05 0.96
N ALA A 69 6.62 15.00 0.65
CA ALA A 69 5.57 14.49 1.54
C ALA A 69 6.14 14.05 2.89
N LEU A 70 7.28 13.37 2.87
CA LEU A 70 8.01 12.97 4.08
C LEU A 70 8.46 14.17 4.90
N SER A 71 9.03 15.19 4.26
CA SER A 71 9.45 16.41 4.93
C SER A 71 8.27 17.14 5.60
N MET A 72 7.13 17.22 4.90
CA MET A 72 5.90 17.78 5.46
C MET A 72 5.38 16.95 6.64
N ALA A 73 5.39 15.63 6.54
CA ALA A 73 4.99 14.74 7.62
C ALA A 73 5.91 14.87 8.85
N ARG A 74 7.24 14.97 8.64
CA ARG A 74 8.22 15.15 9.72
C ARG A 74 8.02 16.43 10.51
N SER A 75 7.59 17.52 9.87
CA SER A 75 7.39 18.80 10.56
C SER A 75 6.26 18.78 11.60
N VAL A 76 5.42 17.77 11.60
CA VAL A 76 4.19 17.68 12.41
C VAL A 76 4.06 16.40 13.24
N LEU A 77 4.95 15.42 13.04
CA LEU A 77 4.89 14.16 13.78
C LEU A 77 5.53 14.30 15.18
N PRO A 78 4.96 13.65 16.20
CA PRO A 78 5.61 13.51 17.50
C PRO A 78 6.92 12.74 17.40
N HIS A 79 7.88 13.04 18.29
CA HIS A 79 9.22 12.44 18.30
C HIS A 79 9.22 10.90 18.22
N GLU A 80 8.38 10.24 18.99
CA GLU A 80 8.26 8.77 18.97
C GLU A 80 7.84 8.21 17.60
N ARG A 81 7.08 8.99 16.83
CA ARG A 81 6.70 8.63 15.46
C ARG A 81 7.79 8.91 14.45
N LEU A 82 8.60 9.93 14.69
CA LEU A 82 9.77 10.21 13.86
C LEU A 82 10.77 9.06 13.94
N LEU A 83 11.03 8.52 15.14
CA LEU A 83 11.90 7.35 15.30
C LEU A 83 11.39 6.15 14.52
N ARG A 84 10.09 5.83 14.60
CA ARG A 84 9.49 4.74 13.82
C ARG A 84 9.56 4.99 12.32
N LEU A 85 9.41 6.24 11.91
CA LEU A 85 9.53 6.61 10.51
C LEU A 85 10.96 6.39 10.00
N ASP A 86 11.97 6.75 10.79
CA ASP A 86 13.37 6.56 10.42
C ASP A 86 13.73 5.07 10.36
N GLU A 87 13.28 4.23 11.30
CA GLU A 87 13.37 2.77 11.22
C GLU A 87 12.67 2.22 9.97
N ARG A 88 11.47 2.69 9.67
CA ARG A 88 10.75 2.29 8.45
C ARG A 88 11.54 2.62 7.20
N LEU A 89 12.19 3.78 7.14
CA LEU A 89 12.98 4.20 5.98
C LEU A 89 14.21 3.35 5.78
N GLU A 90 14.90 2.99 6.85
CA GLU A 90 16.03 2.06 6.79
C GLU A 90 15.57 0.69 6.27
N HIS A 91 14.46 0.17 6.78
CA HIS A 91 13.91 -1.10 6.32
C HIS A 91 13.31 -1.02 4.92
N ALA A 92 12.70 0.11 4.54
CA ALA A 92 12.15 0.31 3.19
C ALA A 92 13.24 0.36 2.13
N ALA A 93 14.43 0.89 2.45
CA ALA A 93 15.60 0.86 1.56
C ALA A 93 16.11 -0.57 1.32
N ALA A 94 15.86 -1.48 2.26
CA ALA A 94 16.22 -2.90 2.14
C ALA A 94 15.11 -3.76 1.54
N ARG A 95 13.92 -3.20 1.25
CA ARG A 95 12.82 -3.96 0.66
C ARG A 95 13.15 -4.39 -0.77
N PRO A 96 12.98 -5.68 -1.09
CA PRO A 96 13.20 -6.17 -2.44
C PRO A 96 12.31 -5.49 -3.47
N VAL A 97 12.90 -5.03 -4.58
CA VAL A 97 12.18 -4.65 -5.79
C VAL A 97 12.20 -5.85 -6.72
N ILE A 98 11.05 -6.46 -6.91
CA ILE A 98 10.94 -7.68 -7.70
C ILE A 98 10.00 -7.40 -8.88
N VAL A 99 10.54 -7.44 -10.10
CA VAL A 99 9.72 -7.35 -11.31
C VAL A 99 9.23 -8.75 -11.66
N PRO A 100 7.92 -8.98 -11.75
CA PRO A 100 7.39 -10.30 -12.07
C PRO A 100 7.73 -10.72 -13.50
N GLU A 101 8.15 -11.95 -13.72
CA GLU A 101 8.13 -12.58 -15.05
C GLU A 101 6.73 -13.01 -15.44
N THR A 102 5.99 -13.53 -14.45
CA THR A 102 4.61 -13.99 -14.62
C THR A 102 3.77 -13.58 -13.44
N ILE A 103 2.55 -13.11 -13.71
CA ILE A 103 1.55 -12.82 -12.69
C ILE A 103 0.37 -13.78 -12.87
N VAL A 104 0.11 -14.58 -11.82
CA VAL A 104 -1.07 -15.44 -11.75
C VAL A 104 -2.20 -14.69 -11.04
N TYR A 105 -3.38 -14.71 -11.64
CA TYR A 105 -4.55 -13.99 -11.14
C TYR A 105 -5.83 -14.80 -11.27
N ASP A 106 -6.85 -14.52 -10.44
CA ASP A 106 -8.16 -15.18 -10.56
C ASP A 106 -9.02 -14.60 -11.68
N LYS A 107 -9.67 -15.46 -12.48
CA LYS A 107 -10.55 -15.08 -13.59
C LYS A 107 -11.82 -14.33 -13.15
N GLY A 108 -12.27 -14.53 -11.90
CA GLY A 108 -13.48 -13.92 -11.35
C GLY A 108 -13.34 -12.47 -10.93
N GLY A 109 -12.12 -11.94 -10.89
CA GLY A 109 -11.85 -10.61 -10.39
C GLY A 109 -11.93 -9.53 -11.48
N ALA A 110 -12.61 -8.43 -11.16
CA ALA A 110 -12.59 -7.20 -11.95
C ALA A 110 -11.20 -6.48 -11.90
N PHE A 111 -10.15 -7.22 -11.58
CA PHE A 111 -8.83 -6.69 -11.26
C PHE A 111 -8.03 -6.25 -12.50
N ILE A 112 -8.38 -6.74 -13.67
CA ILE A 112 -7.51 -6.65 -14.85
C ILE A 112 -8.02 -5.57 -15.79
N SER A 113 -7.61 -4.34 -15.54
CA SER A 113 -7.87 -3.21 -16.42
C SER A 113 -7.08 -3.30 -17.74
N ALA A 114 -7.49 -2.53 -18.74
CA ALA A 114 -6.73 -2.39 -19.99
C ALA A 114 -5.33 -1.81 -19.71
N ASN A 115 -5.23 -0.86 -18.78
CA ASN A 115 -3.96 -0.25 -18.37
C ASN A 115 -3.02 -1.29 -17.77
N PHE A 116 -3.52 -2.16 -16.88
CA PHE A 116 -2.71 -3.24 -16.30
C PHE A 116 -2.15 -4.19 -17.39
N ARG A 117 -2.99 -4.61 -18.35
CA ARG A 117 -2.55 -5.47 -19.45
C ARG A 117 -1.49 -4.81 -20.31
N THR A 118 -1.64 -3.51 -20.57
CA THR A 118 -0.67 -2.74 -21.34
C THR A 118 0.65 -2.63 -20.59
N ALA A 119 0.62 -2.29 -19.31
CA ALA A 119 1.79 -2.21 -18.45
C ALA A 119 2.55 -3.55 -18.38
N CYS A 120 1.85 -4.65 -18.14
CA CYS A 120 2.46 -5.98 -18.15
C CYS A 120 3.15 -6.29 -19.48
N ARG A 121 2.51 -5.95 -20.61
CA ARG A 121 3.09 -6.16 -21.95
C ARG A 121 4.35 -5.33 -22.15
N MET A 122 4.35 -4.06 -21.74
CA MET A 122 5.51 -3.17 -21.83
C MET A 122 6.68 -3.65 -20.98
N LEU A 123 6.38 -4.21 -19.80
CA LEU A 123 7.39 -4.75 -18.88
C LEU A 123 7.81 -6.19 -19.22
N GLY A 124 7.26 -6.80 -20.27
CA GLY A 124 7.53 -8.20 -20.63
C GLY A 124 6.93 -9.21 -19.65
N ILE A 125 5.93 -8.82 -18.86
CA ILE A 125 5.29 -9.66 -17.84
C ILE A 125 4.19 -10.52 -18.48
N SER A 126 4.27 -11.83 -18.31
CA SER A 126 3.25 -12.78 -18.72
C SER A 126 2.08 -12.79 -17.73
N LEU A 127 0.84 -12.82 -18.26
CA LEU A 127 -0.37 -12.91 -17.46
C LEU A 127 -0.98 -14.30 -17.57
N GLN A 128 -1.09 -15.00 -16.44
CA GLN A 128 -1.65 -16.34 -16.38
C GLN A 128 -2.90 -16.36 -15.51
N PRO A 129 -4.08 -16.62 -16.10
CA PRO A 129 -5.29 -16.81 -15.30
C PRO A 129 -5.23 -18.15 -14.58
N ALA A 130 -5.57 -18.18 -13.29
CA ALA A 130 -5.75 -19.41 -12.54
C ALA A 130 -6.92 -20.24 -13.08
N HIS A 131 -6.87 -21.56 -12.89
CA HIS A 131 -7.94 -22.44 -13.34
C HIS A 131 -9.20 -22.22 -12.47
N PRO A 132 -10.38 -22.12 -13.07
CA PRO A 132 -11.60 -21.94 -12.31
C PRO A 132 -11.84 -23.10 -11.35
N ARG A 133 -12.16 -22.80 -10.09
CA ARG A 133 -12.57 -23.77 -9.06
C ARG A 133 -11.52 -24.80 -8.62
N THR A 134 -10.26 -24.59 -8.88
CA THR A 134 -9.17 -25.39 -8.34
C THR A 134 -8.52 -24.61 -7.19
N GLY A 135 -9.01 -24.81 -5.95
CA GLY A 135 -8.45 -24.21 -4.74
C GLY A 135 -7.00 -24.63 -4.45
N THR A 136 -6.43 -25.47 -5.31
CA THR A 136 -5.04 -25.91 -5.26
C THR A 136 -4.10 -25.07 -6.13
N ASP A 137 -4.62 -24.15 -6.95
CA ASP A 137 -3.76 -23.41 -7.89
C ASP A 137 -2.99 -22.24 -7.25
N LYS A 138 -3.46 -21.74 -6.09
CA LYS A 138 -2.83 -20.63 -5.38
C LYS A 138 -2.65 -20.86 -3.87
N PRO A 139 -2.24 -22.05 -3.42
CA PRO A 139 -2.18 -22.34 -1.98
C PRO A 139 -1.15 -21.49 -1.25
N HIS A 140 -0.20 -20.92 -1.97
CA HIS A 140 0.89 -20.13 -1.41
C HIS A 140 0.46 -18.71 -1.07
N ILE A 141 -0.20 -18.01 -1.98
CA ILE A 141 -0.66 -16.65 -1.72
C ILE A 141 -1.78 -16.64 -0.69
N GLU A 142 -2.74 -17.56 -0.78
CA GLU A 142 -3.83 -17.67 0.18
C GLU A 142 -3.29 -17.80 1.61
N ARG A 143 -2.38 -18.76 1.84
CA ARG A 143 -1.73 -18.93 3.15
C ARG A 143 -0.90 -17.74 3.57
N THR A 144 -0.20 -17.11 2.63
CA THR A 144 0.63 -15.93 2.91
C THR A 144 -0.24 -14.77 3.37
N LEU A 145 -1.28 -14.42 2.60
CA LEU A 145 -2.18 -13.32 2.95
C LEU A 145 -2.99 -13.61 4.21
N GLU A 146 -3.43 -14.85 4.42
CA GLU A 146 -4.09 -15.27 5.65
C GLU A 146 -3.16 -15.13 6.87
N SER A 147 -1.89 -15.53 6.72
CA SER A 147 -0.89 -15.39 7.78
C SER A 147 -0.60 -13.92 8.08
N VAL A 148 -0.43 -13.08 7.04
CA VAL A 148 -0.26 -11.63 7.18
C VAL A 148 -1.47 -11.03 7.89
N GLY A 149 -2.69 -11.30 7.41
CA GLY A 149 -3.92 -10.80 7.98
C GLY A 149 -4.07 -11.18 9.47
N THR A 150 -3.77 -12.43 9.82
CA THR A 150 -3.87 -12.92 11.21
C THR A 150 -2.80 -12.30 12.10
N LEU A 151 -1.53 -12.32 11.67
CA LEU A 151 -0.40 -11.83 12.46
C LEU A 151 -0.43 -10.31 12.64
N PHE A 152 -0.90 -9.59 11.63
CA PHE A 152 -1.09 -8.15 11.71
C PHE A 152 -2.31 -7.78 12.56
N ALA A 153 -3.45 -8.44 12.32
CA ALA A 153 -4.73 -8.10 12.95
C ALA A 153 -4.71 -8.23 14.48
N GLN A 154 -4.01 -9.22 15.02
CA GLN A 154 -3.98 -9.47 16.47
C GLN A 154 -3.40 -8.31 17.30
N TYR A 155 -2.66 -7.39 16.67
CA TYR A 155 -2.04 -6.24 17.32
C TYR A 155 -2.82 -4.93 17.09
N VAL A 156 -3.97 -5.01 16.42
CA VAL A 156 -4.75 -3.83 16.02
C VAL A 156 -6.04 -3.76 16.85
N SER A 157 -6.38 -2.58 17.37
CA SER A 157 -7.71 -2.37 17.96
C SER A 157 -8.78 -2.46 16.86
N GLY A 158 -9.95 -2.98 17.22
CA GLY A 158 -10.99 -3.33 16.24
C GLY A 158 -10.88 -4.77 15.74
N TYR A 159 -9.96 -5.57 16.26
CA TYR A 159 -9.84 -6.99 15.94
C TYR A 159 -11.07 -7.76 16.41
N THR A 160 -11.78 -8.36 15.48
CA THR A 160 -13.04 -9.09 15.77
C THR A 160 -12.83 -10.58 16.08
N GLY A 161 -11.61 -11.10 15.91
CA GLY A 161 -11.30 -12.52 16.08
C GLY A 161 -11.89 -13.41 14.98
N ARG A 162 -11.32 -14.60 14.81
CA ARG A 162 -11.80 -15.60 13.83
C ARG A 162 -13.13 -16.26 14.24
N SER A 163 -13.50 -16.21 15.52
CA SER A 163 -14.75 -16.75 16.03
C SER A 163 -15.32 -15.87 17.14
N ALA A 164 -16.60 -16.07 17.47
CA ALA A 164 -17.29 -15.36 18.55
C ALA A 164 -16.61 -15.52 19.92
N GLU A 165 -15.87 -16.62 20.14
CA GLU A 165 -15.13 -16.89 21.38
C GLU A 165 -13.89 -16.00 21.54
N TYR A 166 -13.26 -15.62 20.42
CA TYR A 166 -12.07 -14.73 20.41
C TYR A 166 -12.42 -13.27 20.19
N ARG A 167 -13.69 -12.97 19.98
CA ARG A 167 -14.16 -11.59 19.79
C ARG A 167 -14.10 -10.84 21.12
N GLY A 168 -13.37 -9.73 21.16
CA GLY A 168 -13.39 -8.81 22.30
C GLY A 168 -14.81 -8.33 22.62
N ARG A 169 -15.14 -8.12 23.90
CA ARG A 169 -16.46 -7.57 24.27
C ARG A 169 -16.59 -6.15 23.78
N ALA A 170 -17.64 -5.92 22.97
CA ALA A 170 -18.01 -4.59 22.47
C ALA A 170 -16.90 -3.90 21.61
N VAL A 171 -16.27 -4.63 20.70
CA VAL A 171 -15.24 -4.13 19.80
C VAL A 171 -15.68 -2.88 19.03
N GLU A 172 -16.98 -2.76 18.75
CA GLU A 172 -17.55 -1.58 18.08
C GLU A 172 -17.50 -0.29 18.95
N LYS A 173 -17.25 -0.43 20.26
CA LYS A 173 -17.10 0.71 21.20
C LYS A 173 -15.64 1.11 21.41
N GLU A 174 -14.69 0.32 20.89
CA GLU A 174 -13.28 0.68 20.90
C GLU A 174 -13.01 1.79 19.88
N PRO A 175 -12.00 2.64 20.10
CA PRO A 175 -11.58 3.61 19.10
C PRO A 175 -11.02 2.86 17.89
N LEU A 176 -11.79 2.85 16.79
CA LEU A 176 -11.43 2.18 15.55
C LEU A 176 -10.42 3.02 14.75
N TRP A 177 -9.56 2.34 14.02
CA TRP A 177 -8.60 2.99 13.15
C TRP A 177 -9.26 3.52 11.87
N PRO A 178 -8.95 4.75 11.41
CA PRO A 178 -9.20 5.13 10.04
C PRO A 178 -8.44 4.22 9.08
N VAL A 179 -9.08 3.81 7.98
CA VAL A 179 -8.48 2.82 7.04
C VAL A 179 -7.12 3.27 6.50
N HIS A 180 -6.93 4.56 6.25
CA HIS A 180 -5.65 5.08 5.76
C HIS A 180 -4.53 5.01 6.81
N GLU A 181 -4.84 5.19 8.10
CA GLU A 181 -3.87 5.01 9.18
C GLU A 181 -3.51 3.54 9.37
N LEU A 182 -4.49 2.66 9.24
CA LEU A 182 -4.25 1.22 9.30
C LEU A 182 -3.42 0.75 8.11
N GLN A 183 -3.60 1.33 6.93
CA GLN A 183 -2.76 1.07 5.76
C GLN A 183 -1.29 1.45 6.02
N GLU A 184 -1.04 2.62 6.60
CA GLU A 184 0.32 3.03 6.98
C GLU A 184 0.96 2.02 7.95
N GLN A 185 0.19 1.53 8.94
CA GLN A 185 0.66 0.52 9.88
C GLN A 185 0.94 -0.84 9.20
N LEU A 186 0.12 -1.22 8.22
CA LEU A 186 0.34 -2.44 7.44
C LEU A 186 1.63 -2.33 6.62
N ASP A 187 1.83 -1.21 5.92
CA ASP A 187 3.02 -0.97 5.10
C ASP A 187 4.30 -1.03 5.98
N GLU A 188 4.27 -0.43 7.18
CA GLU A 188 5.36 -0.51 8.16
C GLU A 188 5.58 -1.95 8.64
N TRP A 189 4.51 -2.64 9.01
CA TRP A 189 4.59 -4.00 9.52
C TRP A 189 5.11 -5.01 8.48
N LEU A 190 4.71 -4.86 7.22
CA LEU A 190 5.20 -5.69 6.12
C LEU A 190 6.73 -5.57 5.98
N VAL A 191 7.27 -4.37 6.07
CA VAL A 191 8.71 -4.12 5.92
C VAL A 191 9.48 -4.54 7.17
N ALA A 192 9.02 -4.13 8.36
CA ALA A 192 9.76 -4.34 9.59
C ALA A 192 9.62 -5.76 10.15
N SER A 193 8.44 -6.36 10.02
CA SER A 193 8.13 -7.65 10.64
C SER A 193 8.08 -8.80 9.65
N TRP A 194 7.26 -8.70 8.59
CA TRP A 194 7.08 -9.79 7.64
C TRP A 194 8.35 -10.15 6.90
N GLN A 195 9.04 -9.17 6.35
CA GLN A 195 10.25 -9.37 5.53
C GLN A 195 11.43 -9.94 6.34
N ASN A 196 11.43 -9.78 7.66
CA ASN A 196 12.49 -10.24 8.56
C ASN A 196 12.07 -11.45 9.40
N ARG A 197 10.91 -12.04 9.13
CA ARG A 197 10.44 -13.22 9.84
C ARG A 197 10.85 -14.49 9.11
N PRO A 198 11.48 -15.49 9.80
CA PRO A 198 11.74 -16.79 9.22
C PRO A 198 10.46 -17.50 8.78
N HIS A 199 10.49 -18.14 7.61
CA HIS A 199 9.38 -18.89 7.04
C HIS A 199 9.76 -20.36 6.83
N ASP A 200 8.96 -21.28 7.38
CA ASP A 200 9.19 -22.72 7.23
C ASP A 200 9.24 -23.21 5.76
N GLY A 201 8.55 -22.51 4.87
CA GLY A 201 8.58 -22.76 3.43
C GLY A 201 9.82 -22.20 2.71
N LEU A 202 10.68 -21.45 3.40
CA LEU A 202 11.92 -20.89 2.87
C LEU A 202 13.11 -21.54 3.57
N ARG A 203 13.62 -22.61 2.99
CA ARG A 203 14.77 -23.32 3.52
C ARG A 203 15.92 -23.29 2.53
N ASP A 204 17.13 -23.16 3.05
CA ASP A 204 18.32 -23.34 2.27
C ASP A 204 18.50 -24.84 1.98
N PRO A 205 18.68 -25.25 0.69
CA PRO A 205 18.96 -26.63 0.35
C PRO A 205 20.22 -27.20 1.03
N LEU A 206 21.19 -26.35 1.33
CA LEU A 206 22.45 -26.76 1.98
C LEU A 206 22.31 -26.85 3.52
N THR A 207 21.38 -26.07 4.10
CA THR A 207 21.10 -26.07 5.53
C THR A 207 19.60 -26.21 5.80
N PRO A 208 18.99 -27.37 5.48
CA PRO A 208 17.53 -27.54 5.53
C PRO A 208 16.92 -27.43 6.93
N GLY A 209 17.73 -27.45 7.97
CA GLY A 209 17.30 -27.22 9.34
C GLY A 209 17.00 -25.75 9.67
N GLN A 210 17.47 -24.82 8.87
CA GLN A 210 17.30 -23.37 9.11
C GLN A 210 16.29 -22.77 8.15
N ALA A 211 15.24 -22.12 8.69
CA ALA A 211 14.29 -21.35 7.91
C ALA A 211 14.87 -19.95 7.62
N MET A 212 14.74 -19.50 6.38
CA MET A 212 15.19 -18.17 5.94
C MET A 212 14.04 -17.16 6.05
N THR A 213 14.41 -15.91 6.18
CA THR A 213 13.50 -14.78 6.00
C THR A 213 13.30 -14.47 4.51
N PRO A 214 12.24 -13.75 4.11
CA PRO A 214 12.07 -13.24 2.75
C PRO A 214 13.29 -12.45 2.26
N ASN A 215 13.87 -11.59 3.10
CA ASN A 215 15.04 -10.78 2.76
C ASN A 215 16.29 -11.65 2.52
N GLU A 216 16.57 -12.62 3.39
CA GLU A 216 17.70 -13.56 3.22
C GLU A 216 17.53 -14.39 1.95
N LYS A 217 16.31 -14.88 1.69
CA LYS A 217 16.03 -15.67 0.49
C LYS A 217 16.22 -14.83 -0.78
N TYR A 218 15.75 -13.58 -0.77
CA TYR A 218 15.96 -12.66 -1.89
C TYR A 218 17.44 -12.39 -2.13
N ALA A 219 18.19 -12.07 -1.07
CA ALA A 219 19.64 -11.83 -1.17
C ALA A 219 20.37 -13.04 -1.78
N ALA A 220 20.07 -14.25 -1.30
CA ALA A 220 20.66 -15.48 -1.82
C ALA A 220 20.33 -15.72 -3.31
N LEU A 221 19.09 -15.40 -3.74
CA LEU A 221 18.70 -15.52 -5.15
C LEU A 221 19.41 -14.49 -6.04
N VAL A 222 19.55 -13.25 -5.56
CA VAL A 222 20.28 -12.19 -6.29
C VAL A 222 21.76 -12.55 -6.41
N GLU A 223 22.37 -13.09 -5.37
CA GLU A 223 23.75 -13.55 -5.39
C GLU A 223 23.96 -14.69 -6.39
N ALA A 224 23.02 -15.64 -6.45
CA ALA A 224 23.13 -16.81 -7.33
C ALA A 224 22.82 -16.50 -8.80
N ALA A 225 21.84 -15.65 -9.10
CA ALA A 225 21.31 -15.45 -10.44
C ALA A 225 21.56 -14.02 -10.99
N GLY A 226 22.01 -13.10 -10.17
CA GLY A 226 22.05 -11.67 -10.48
C GLY A 226 20.69 -11.01 -10.38
N CYS A 227 20.68 -9.69 -10.50
CA CYS A 227 19.48 -8.88 -10.56
C CYS A 227 19.53 -7.99 -11.80
N VAL A 228 18.48 -8.03 -12.61
CA VAL A 228 18.31 -7.08 -13.72
C VAL A 228 17.39 -5.95 -13.22
N PRO A 229 17.92 -4.77 -12.90
CA PRO A 229 17.09 -3.65 -12.49
C PRO A 229 16.23 -3.20 -13.67
N VAL A 230 14.92 -3.12 -13.46
CA VAL A 230 14.03 -2.44 -14.40
C VAL A 230 13.96 -0.97 -13.97
N ALA A 231 14.52 -0.11 -14.80
CA ALA A 231 14.46 1.32 -14.57
C ALA A 231 13.05 1.84 -14.94
N LEU A 232 12.13 1.81 -13.98
CA LEU A 232 10.89 2.54 -14.09
C LEU A 232 11.12 3.97 -13.61
N SER A 233 10.71 4.93 -14.43
CA SER A 233 10.70 6.32 -14.05
C SER A 233 9.57 6.62 -13.07
N GLY A 234 9.65 7.76 -12.36
CA GLY A 234 8.53 8.22 -11.55
C GLY A 234 7.25 8.44 -12.37
N ASP A 235 7.40 8.83 -13.63
CA ASP A 235 6.29 9.04 -14.56
C ASP A 235 5.58 7.72 -14.89
N ASP A 236 6.32 6.64 -15.10
CA ASP A 236 5.75 5.30 -15.32
C ASP A 236 4.91 4.84 -14.12
N TYR A 237 5.37 5.13 -12.90
CA TYR A 237 4.58 4.89 -11.69
C TYR A 237 3.24 5.63 -11.74
N VAL A 238 3.26 6.91 -12.07
CA VAL A 238 2.06 7.74 -12.09
C VAL A 238 1.07 7.25 -13.15
N GLU A 239 1.55 6.86 -14.34
CA GLU A 239 0.72 6.34 -15.44
C GLU A 239 -0.05 5.04 -15.05
N LEU A 240 0.48 4.27 -14.12
CA LEU A 240 -0.17 3.05 -13.62
C LEU A 240 -1.28 3.33 -12.60
N LEU A 241 -1.33 4.53 -12.03
CA LEU A 241 -2.32 4.87 -11.01
C LEU A 241 -3.70 5.15 -11.61
N PRO A 242 -4.77 5.00 -10.82
CA PRO A 242 -6.10 5.41 -11.24
C PRO A 242 -6.17 6.91 -11.49
N ALA A 243 -6.91 7.29 -12.54
CA ALA A 243 -7.07 8.67 -12.97
C ALA A 243 -8.51 9.17 -12.82
N VAL A 244 -8.65 10.45 -12.48
CA VAL A 244 -9.91 11.18 -12.46
C VAL A 244 -9.75 12.54 -13.13
N TRP A 245 -10.83 13.05 -13.73
CA TRP A 245 -10.81 14.36 -14.38
C TRP A 245 -11.42 15.41 -13.45
N ARG A 246 -10.64 16.45 -13.11
CA ARG A 246 -11.02 17.52 -12.16
C ARG A 246 -10.68 18.91 -12.71
N ALA A 247 -11.35 19.92 -12.16
CA ALA A 247 -10.95 21.32 -12.38
C ALA A 247 -9.84 21.70 -11.39
N ILE A 248 -8.91 22.53 -11.81
CA ILE A 248 -7.98 23.22 -10.91
C ILE A 248 -8.68 24.54 -10.50
N ASN A 249 -9.19 24.58 -9.27
CA ASN A 249 -9.88 25.74 -8.72
C ASN A 249 -8.87 26.74 -8.12
N ALA A 250 -9.35 27.88 -7.61
CA ALA A 250 -8.52 28.87 -6.92
C ALA A 250 -7.74 28.29 -5.72
N TYR A 251 -8.25 27.20 -5.12
CA TYR A 251 -7.66 26.52 -3.97
C TYR A 251 -6.93 25.21 -4.32
N GLY A 252 -6.76 24.91 -5.61
CA GLY A 252 -6.16 23.65 -6.09
C GLY A 252 -7.18 22.63 -6.58
N VAL A 253 -6.88 21.33 -6.45
CA VAL A 253 -7.68 20.21 -6.93
C VAL A 253 -8.38 19.50 -5.77
N LYS A 254 -9.66 19.13 -5.96
CA LYS A 254 -10.44 18.39 -4.95
C LYS A 254 -10.67 16.95 -5.38
N ILE A 255 -10.24 15.98 -4.55
CA ILE A 255 -10.48 14.54 -4.70
C ILE A 255 -10.92 13.95 -3.35
N ASN A 256 -11.98 13.15 -3.36
CA ASN A 256 -12.46 12.42 -2.17
C ASN A 256 -12.49 13.29 -0.90
N HIS A 257 -13.12 14.47 -0.99
CA HIS A 257 -13.24 15.49 0.07
C HIS A 257 -11.92 16.15 0.52
N ARG A 258 -10.77 15.78 -0.08
CA ARG A 258 -9.46 16.38 0.21
C ARG A 258 -9.10 17.43 -0.85
N ILE A 259 -8.40 18.47 -0.42
CA ILE A 259 -7.89 19.53 -1.29
C ILE A 259 -6.37 19.36 -1.39
N TYR A 260 -5.90 19.30 -2.62
CA TYR A 260 -4.50 19.18 -2.99
C TYR A 260 -4.05 20.45 -3.70
N ASP A 261 -2.92 20.99 -3.31
CA ASP A 261 -2.41 22.23 -3.89
C ASP A 261 -0.87 22.23 -3.96
N ASP A 262 -0.36 23.03 -4.89
CA ASP A 262 1.06 23.30 -5.07
C ASP A 262 1.24 24.62 -5.79
N GLU A 263 2.38 25.29 -5.63
CA GLU A 263 2.70 26.54 -6.31
C GLU A 263 2.72 26.38 -7.84
N ALA A 264 3.14 25.21 -8.33
CA ALA A 264 3.14 24.90 -9.76
C ALA A 264 1.74 24.84 -10.39
N LEU A 265 0.67 24.73 -9.57
CA LEU A 265 -0.70 24.81 -10.06
C LEU A 265 -1.21 26.24 -10.28
N ILE A 266 -0.51 27.27 -9.75
CA ILE A 266 -0.97 28.67 -9.80
C ILE A 266 -1.30 29.15 -11.23
N PRO A 267 -0.47 28.90 -12.26
CA PRO A 267 -0.76 29.33 -13.62
C PRO A 267 -2.00 28.70 -14.24
N PHE A 268 -2.41 27.54 -13.73
CA PHE A 268 -3.49 26.71 -14.27
C PHE A 268 -4.81 26.86 -13.52
N ARG A 269 -4.85 27.63 -12.43
CA ARG A 269 -6.04 27.85 -11.63
C ARG A 269 -7.15 28.51 -12.43
N ASN A 270 -8.34 27.90 -12.39
CA ASN A 270 -9.53 28.31 -13.14
C ASN A 270 -9.33 28.34 -14.66
N GLN A 271 -8.26 27.70 -15.18
CA GLN A 271 -8.00 27.59 -16.60
C GLN A 271 -8.48 26.23 -17.15
N PRO A 272 -8.94 26.18 -18.40
CA PRO A 272 -9.25 24.92 -19.06
C PRO A 272 -7.97 24.14 -19.38
N SER A 273 -8.04 22.82 -19.34
CA SER A 273 -6.90 21.97 -19.71
C SER A 273 -6.64 21.89 -21.22
N GLY A 274 -7.58 22.36 -22.04
CA GLY A 274 -7.53 22.18 -23.51
C GLY A 274 -8.07 20.82 -23.99
N VAL A 275 -8.34 19.88 -23.11
CA VAL A 275 -8.86 18.54 -23.47
C VAL A 275 -10.39 18.60 -23.60
N THR A 276 -10.87 18.95 -24.80
CA THR A 276 -12.31 19.17 -25.07
C THR A 276 -13.17 17.94 -24.82
N GLY A 277 -12.67 16.73 -25.19
CA GLY A 277 -13.36 15.45 -24.95
C GLY A 277 -13.58 15.10 -23.45
N ARG A 278 -12.95 15.84 -22.55
CA ARG A 278 -13.08 15.71 -21.09
C ARG A 278 -13.64 16.96 -20.43
N LYS A 279 -14.41 17.76 -21.15
CA LYS A 279 -15.03 19.02 -20.68
C LYS A 279 -13.96 20.01 -20.16
N ASN A 280 -12.82 20.08 -20.79
CA ASN A 280 -11.68 20.91 -20.41
C ASN A 280 -11.21 20.70 -18.94
N ARG A 281 -11.42 19.52 -18.39
CA ARG A 281 -10.90 19.16 -17.07
C ARG A 281 -9.49 18.62 -17.18
N TRP A 282 -8.75 18.71 -16.08
CA TRP A 282 -7.39 18.20 -15.94
C TRP A 282 -7.41 16.75 -15.51
N GLU A 283 -6.52 15.95 -16.08
CA GLU A 283 -6.28 14.59 -15.68
C GLU A 283 -5.49 14.57 -14.37
N VAL A 284 -5.97 13.82 -13.38
CA VAL A 284 -5.35 13.74 -12.07
C VAL A 284 -5.23 12.28 -11.67
N HIS A 285 -4.00 11.82 -11.49
CA HIS A 285 -3.69 10.49 -10.99
C HIS A 285 -3.50 10.54 -9.47
N TYR A 286 -3.90 9.48 -8.79
CA TYR A 286 -3.82 9.40 -7.34
C TYR A 286 -3.66 7.96 -6.87
N ASP A 287 -2.94 7.76 -5.75
CA ASP A 287 -2.94 6.49 -5.04
C ASP A 287 -4.02 6.55 -3.95
N PRO A 288 -5.07 5.71 -3.99
CA PRO A 288 -6.14 5.71 -2.98
C PRO A 288 -5.63 5.39 -1.57
N TYR A 289 -4.46 4.77 -1.45
CA TYR A 289 -3.84 4.32 -0.20
C TYR A 289 -2.68 5.21 0.26
N ASP A 290 -2.29 6.19 -0.56
CA ASP A 290 -1.36 7.27 -0.19
C ASP A 290 -2.05 8.61 -0.44
N VAL A 291 -2.74 9.10 0.57
CA VAL A 291 -3.51 10.35 0.48
C VAL A 291 -2.65 11.60 0.61
N SER A 292 -1.33 11.47 0.69
CA SER A 292 -0.44 12.61 0.92
C SER A 292 -0.36 13.54 -0.28
N ARG A 293 -0.53 13.03 -1.51
CA ARG A 293 -0.35 13.77 -2.76
C ARG A 293 -1.13 13.18 -3.93
N VAL A 294 -1.24 13.98 -4.99
CA VAL A 294 -1.79 13.58 -6.29
C VAL A 294 -0.93 14.16 -7.41
N TRP A 295 -1.09 13.68 -8.62
CA TRP A 295 -0.33 14.10 -9.79
C TRP A 295 -1.27 14.63 -10.86
N VAL A 296 -1.11 15.88 -11.22
CA VAL A 296 -1.90 16.56 -12.26
C VAL A 296 -1.12 16.55 -13.56
N ARG A 297 -1.73 16.03 -14.63
CA ARG A 297 -1.12 16.05 -15.97
C ARG A 297 -1.04 17.48 -16.49
N ASN A 298 0.15 17.96 -16.78
CA ASN A 298 0.31 19.19 -17.52
C ASN A 298 0.18 18.91 -19.01
N HIS A 299 -0.98 19.18 -19.58
CA HIS A 299 -1.26 18.93 -20.99
C HIS A 299 -0.52 19.88 -21.94
N HIS A 300 0.17 20.90 -21.44
CA HIS A 300 0.92 21.86 -22.26
C HIS A 300 2.36 21.41 -22.52
N ASP A 301 3.01 20.78 -21.55
CA ASP A 301 4.39 20.28 -21.66
C ASP A 301 4.52 18.76 -21.56
N GLY A 302 3.43 18.06 -21.24
CA GLY A 302 3.38 16.60 -21.13
C GLY A 302 3.88 16.05 -19.80
N GLY A 303 4.31 16.90 -18.86
CA GLY A 303 4.83 16.48 -17.55
C GLY A 303 3.76 16.31 -16.48
N TRP A 304 4.21 16.02 -15.26
CA TRP A 304 3.39 15.86 -14.07
C TRP A 304 3.66 16.96 -13.05
N ILE A 305 2.59 17.51 -12.48
CA ILE A 305 2.65 18.44 -11.35
C ILE A 305 2.21 17.65 -10.10
N THR A 306 3.11 17.51 -9.14
CA THR A 306 2.77 16.91 -7.84
C THR A 306 2.09 17.93 -6.96
N ALA A 307 0.87 17.65 -6.51
CA ALA A 307 0.13 18.50 -5.58
C ALA A 307 -0.07 17.76 -4.25
N PHE A 308 0.19 18.44 -3.13
CA PHE A 308 0.16 17.86 -1.80
C PHE A 308 -1.16 18.14 -1.08
N TRP A 309 -1.57 17.23 -0.22
CA TRP A 309 -2.75 17.42 0.60
C TRP A 309 -2.56 18.60 1.56
N ARG A 310 -3.35 19.65 1.33
CA ARG A 310 -3.24 20.93 2.02
C ARG A 310 -3.35 20.85 3.56
N HIS A 311 -4.02 19.83 4.07
CA HIS A 311 -4.18 19.59 5.51
C HIS A 311 -3.30 18.46 6.04
N LEU A 312 -2.23 18.09 5.35
CA LEU A 312 -1.29 17.08 5.85
C LEU A 312 -0.75 17.50 7.23
N SER A 313 -0.49 18.79 7.44
CA SER A 313 -0.13 19.39 8.73
C SER A 313 -1.31 19.45 9.72
N SER A 314 -2.54 19.69 9.22
CA SER A 314 -3.73 19.82 10.07
C SER A 314 -4.29 18.48 10.52
N ALA A 315 -4.13 17.39 9.74
CA ALA A 315 -4.51 16.05 10.17
C ALA A 315 -3.71 15.62 11.42
N ALA A 316 -2.43 15.97 11.47
CA ALA A 316 -1.61 15.77 12.68
C ALA A 316 -2.03 16.69 13.84
N ALA A 317 -2.54 17.89 13.56
CA ALA A 317 -3.06 18.82 14.57
C ALA A 317 -4.41 18.37 15.12
N LEU A 318 -5.31 17.84 14.30
CA LEU A 318 -6.59 17.24 14.74
C LEU A 318 -6.37 16.02 15.65
N ARG A 319 -5.30 15.27 15.43
CA ARG A 319 -4.87 14.20 16.33
C ARG A 319 -4.37 14.72 17.70
N ARG A 320 -3.92 15.97 17.78
CA ARG A 320 -3.53 16.62 19.06
C ARG A 320 -4.72 17.16 19.85
N HIS A 321 -5.80 17.55 19.22
CA HIS A 321 -6.93 18.22 19.83
C HIS A 321 -8.12 17.34 20.18
N GLY A 322 -7.90 16.02 20.28
CA GLY A 322 -8.81 15.30 21.13
C GLY A 322 -9.98 14.60 20.46
N LEU A 323 -9.67 13.67 19.63
CA LEU A 323 -10.46 12.44 19.63
C LEU A 323 -9.59 11.40 20.34
N GLY A 324 -9.95 11.11 21.56
CA GLY A 324 -9.49 10.12 22.50
C GLY A 324 -8.08 9.57 22.35
N SER A 325 -7.39 9.45 23.46
CA SER A 325 -6.12 8.70 23.57
C SER A 325 -6.14 7.49 22.63
N ARG A 326 -5.20 7.45 21.68
CA ARG A 326 -5.00 6.31 20.77
C ARG A 326 -5.08 5.01 21.54
N PRO A 327 -5.69 3.97 20.98
CA PRO A 327 -5.55 2.66 21.54
C PRO A 327 -4.06 2.35 21.69
N ARG A 328 -3.62 2.04 22.89
CA ARG A 328 -2.26 1.56 23.12
C ARG A 328 -2.13 0.23 22.41
N ASN A 329 -1.15 0.12 21.53
CA ASN A 329 -0.74 -1.15 20.97
C ASN A 329 -0.37 -2.09 22.15
N PRO A 330 -1.07 -3.18 22.42
CA PRO A 330 -0.83 -4.02 23.59
C PRO A 330 0.43 -4.89 23.51
N GLY A 331 1.36 -4.60 22.60
CA GLY A 331 2.43 -5.51 22.19
C GLY A 331 3.86 -5.13 22.50
N THR A 332 4.16 -4.45 23.60
CA THR A 332 5.51 -4.55 24.20
C THR A 332 5.47 -5.59 25.34
N PRO A 333 6.11 -6.74 25.21
CA PRO A 333 6.29 -7.64 26.36
C PRO A 333 7.07 -6.90 27.44
N ARG A 334 6.52 -6.82 28.65
CA ARG A 334 7.30 -6.39 29.82
C ARG A 334 8.44 -7.39 29.98
N PRO A 335 9.69 -6.95 30.23
CA PRO A 335 10.73 -7.88 30.66
C PRO A 335 10.25 -8.54 31.95
N GLY A 336 10.20 -9.89 31.94
CA GLY A 336 9.88 -10.68 33.10
C GLY A 336 10.90 -10.40 34.23
N PRO A 337 10.50 -10.57 35.50
CA PRO A 337 11.42 -10.43 36.59
C PRO A 337 12.51 -11.49 36.48
N THR A 338 13.76 -11.05 36.51
CA THR A 338 14.94 -11.88 36.68
C THR A 338 14.86 -12.56 38.04
N HIS A 339 14.74 -13.88 38.06
CA HIS A 339 15.13 -14.73 39.14
C HIS A 339 16.33 -15.55 38.76
#